data_50ba7be3ad16ae8192494eba758f5d75
#
_entry.id   50ba7be3ad16ae8192494eba758f5d75
#
_cell.length_a   1.000
_cell.length_b   1.000
_cell.length_c   1.000
_cell.angle_alpha   90.00
_cell.angle_beta   90.00
_cell.angle_gamma   90.00
#
_symmetry.space_group_name_H-M   'P 1'
#
loop_
_entity.id
_entity.type
_entity.pdbx_description
1 polymer ?
#
loop_
_entity_poly.entity_id
_entity_poly.type
_entity_poly.pdbx_seq_one_letter_code
_entity_poly.pdbx_strand_id
1 'polypeptide(L)'
;METPSQHRVELEATPETALELLATAADLWGASWQTSSSGGTLLLPVVRGLWRGVEQCRVDVSSGKSGSAIELTVEESRHSVNRSAVVVLLFGGMGGLIVAFWPFFPGLMPLLPVAVVLAVAAWLLVVARLRSSSPEDFLKLVTEIENSPPNGNNEQGGTHE
;
A
#
# COMPACT_ATOMS: atom_id res chain seq x y z
N MET A 1 -2.86 23.45 -8.20
CA MET A 1 -1.97 23.15 -7.05
C MET A 1 -2.78 22.26 -6.13
N GLU A 2 -2.48 20.97 -6.07
CA GLU A 2 -3.09 20.08 -5.08
C GLU A 2 -2.51 20.42 -3.71
N THR A 3 -3.39 20.55 -2.73
CA THR A 3 -2.98 20.74 -1.34
C THR A 3 -2.26 19.48 -0.90
N PRO A 4 -1.05 19.56 -0.30
CA PRO A 4 -0.34 18.38 0.17
C PRO A 4 -1.24 17.65 1.18
N SER A 5 -1.44 16.37 0.99
CA SER A 5 -2.19 15.56 1.94
C SER A 5 -1.31 15.33 3.17
N GLN A 6 -1.86 15.73 4.33
CA GLN A 6 -1.22 15.55 5.63
C GLN A 6 -1.96 14.48 6.40
N HIS A 7 -1.20 13.54 6.95
CA HIS A 7 -1.73 12.49 7.80
C HIS A 7 -0.98 12.54 9.12
N ARG A 8 -1.72 12.49 10.22
CA ARG A 8 -1.14 12.57 11.57
C ARG A 8 -1.62 11.42 12.42
N VAL A 9 -0.69 10.86 13.19
CA VAL A 9 -0.98 9.86 14.22
C VAL A 9 -0.26 10.23 15.52
N GLU A 10 -0.91 9.96 16.64
CA GLU A 10 -0.31 10.10 17.97
C GLU A 10 0.04 8.72 18.51
N LEU A 11 1.26 8.58 19.03
CA LEU A 11 1.78 7.36 19.63
C LEU A 11 2.07 7.62 21.11
N GLU A 12 1.99 6.58 21.92
CA GLU A 12 2.39 6.63 23.34
C GLU A 12 3.91 6.56 23.51
N ALA A 13 4.61 6.10 22.49
CA ALA A 13 6.06 5.97 22.45
C ALA A 13 6.78 7.33 22.49
N THR A 14 8.01 7.33 22.99
CA THR A 14 8.90 8.51 22.92
C THR A 14 9.28 8.80 21.46
N PRO A 15 9.68 10.04 21.10
CA PRO A 15 10.09 10.37 19.74
C PRO A 15 11.22 9.49 19.20
N GLU A 16 12.14 9.04 20.03
CA GLU A 16 13.23 8.14 19.65
C GLU A 16 12.69 6.75 19.28
N THR A 17 11.83 6.20 20.14
CA THR A 17 11.16 4.92 19.88
C THR A 17 10.26 4.99 18.66
N ALA A 18 9.57 6.13 18.45
CA ALA A 18 8.76 6.36 17.26
C ALA A 18 9.55 6.32 15.95
N LEU A 19 10.79 6.84 15.96
CA LEU A 19 11.71 6.73 14.81
C LEU A 19 12.13 5.26 14.54
N GLU A 20 12.35 4.46 15.58
CA GLU A 20 12.65 3.03 15.45
C GLU A 20 11.45 2.24 14.92
N LEU A 21 10.25 2.56 15.41
CA LEU A 21 9.00 1.97 14.91
C LEU A 21 8.77 2.31 13.42
N LEU A 22 9.03 3.56 13.04
CA LEU A 22 8.98 4.00 11.64
C LEU A 22 9.97 3.24 10.76
N ALA A 23 11.20 3.05 11.22
CA ALA A 23 12.23 2.28 10.49
C ALA A 23 11.79 0.82 10.31
N THR A 24 11.27 0.21 11.37
CA THR A 24 10.76 -1.17 11.32
C THR A 24 9.55 -1.30 10.40
N ALA A 25 8.61 -0.37 10.49
CA ALA A 25 7.44 -0.35 9.60
C ALA A 25 7.84 -0.13 8.14
N ALA A 26 8.82 0.74 7.87
CA ALA A 26 9.34 0.98 6.53
C ALA A 26 9.96 -0.28 5.93
N ASP A 27 10.74 -1.03 6.70
CA ASP A 27 11.33 -2.30 6.27
C ASP A 27 10.25 -3.34 5.94
N LEU A 28 9.27 -3.51 6.83
CA LEU A 28 8.13 -4.42 6.63
C LEU A 28 7.28 -4.05 5.40
N TRP A 29 7.12 -2.75 5.14
CA TRP A 29 6.36 -2.24 3.98
C TRP A 29 7.15 -2.32 2.68
N GLY A 30 8.47 -2.52 2.76
CA GLY A 30 9.39 -2.41 1.63
C GLY A 30 9.59 -0.96 1.17
N ALA A 31 9.47 -0.02 2.09
CA ALA A 31 9.71 1.40 1.88
C ALA A 31 11.17 1.75 2.13
N SER A 32 11.64 2.83 1.53
CA SER A 32 13.00 3.34 1.80
C SER A 32 12.91 4.50 2.77
N TRP A 33 13.56 4.36 3.93
CA TRP A 33 13.58 5.35 5.00
C TRP A 33 14.94 6.00 5.13
N GLN A 34 14.97 7.34 5.13
CA GLN A 34 16.17 8.14 5.40
C GLN A 34 15.92 8.99 6.64
N THR A 35 16.56 8.60 7.74
CA THR A 35 16.40 9.26 9.03
C THR A 35 17.11 10.60 9.08
N SER A 36 16.48 11.59 9.74
CA SER A 36 17.05 12.84 10.19
C SER A 36 16.82 12.97 11.70
N SER A 37 17.38 14.00 12.33
CA SER A 37 17.34 14.20 13.80
C SER A 37 15.93 14.34 14.40
N SER A 38 14.94 14.79 13.62
CA SER A 38 13.56 15.01 14.06
C SER A 38 12.52 14.40 13.14
N GLY A 39 12.92 13.46 12.29
CA GLY A 39 12.05 12.83 11.28
C GLY A 39 12.85 12.29 10.12
N GLY A 40 12.41 12.52 8.90
CA GLY A 40 13.12 12.06 7.70
C GLY A 40 12.29 12.08 6.44
N THR A 41 12.83 11.42 5.41
CA THR A 41 12.15 11.22 4.14
C THR A 41 11.83 9.74 3.96
N LEU A 42 10.59 9.47 3.61
CA LEU A 42 10.06 8.13 3.39
C LEU A 42 9.60 8.00 1.94
N LEU A 43 10.16 7.00 1.23
CA LEU A 43 9.72 6.64 -0.11
C LEU A 43 8.79 5.42 0.00
N LEU A 44 7.49 5.68 -0.03
CA LEU A 44 6.44 4.67 0.09
C LEU A 44 6.08 4.09 -1.28
N PRO A 45 6.23 2.78 -1.49
CA PRO A 45 5.63 2.11 -2.63
C PRO A 45 4.11 2.05 -2.44
N VAL A 46 3.38 2.73 -3.32
CA VAL A 46 1.92 2.77 -3.27
C VAL A 46 1.33 2.03 -4.47
N VAL A 47 0.21 1.36 -4.21
CA VAL A 47 -0.57 0.67 -5.24
C VAL A 47 -2.01 1.16 -5.12
N ARG A 48 -2.51 1.77 -6.20
CA ARG A 48 -3.92 2.19 -6.31
C ARG A 48 -4.54 1.51 -7.53
N GLY A 49 -5.09 0.33 -7.32
CA GLY A 49 -5.66 -0.48 -8.40
C GLY A 49 -4.60 -0.90 -9.44
N LEU A 50 -4.69 -0.35 -10.66
CA LEU A 50 -3.73 -0.62 -11.74
C LEU A 50 -2.50 0.32 -11.72
N TRP A 51 -2.51 1.30 -10.88
CA TRP A 51 -1.42 2.26 -10.74
C TRP A 51 -0.43 1.77 -9.69
N ARG A 52 0.83 1.81 -10.06
CA ARG A 52 1.94 1.64 -9.13
C ARG A 52 2.76 2.91 -9.12
N GLY A 53 3.18 3.30 -7.96
CA GLY A 53 3.97 4.50 -7.83
C GLY A 53 4.83 4.47 -6.59
N VAL A 54 5.57 5.54 -6.41
CA VAL A 54 6.30 5.84 -5.20
C VAL A 54 5.85 7.23 -4.77
N GLU A 55 5.41 7.35 -3.53
CA GLU A 55 5.14 8.62 -2.90
C GLU A 55 6.31 9.00 -2.01
N GLN A 56 6.87 10.17 -2.27
CA GLN A 56 7.87 10.76 -1.39
C GLN A 56 7.15 11.52 -0.31
N CYS A 57 7.33 11.04 0.92
CA CYS A 57 6.70 11.62 2.09
C CYS A 57 7.77 12.21 3.00
N ARG A 58 7.53 13.42 3.47
CA ARG A 58 8.25 13.99 4.58
C ARG A 58 7.59 13.53 5.86
N VAL A 59 8.39 13.06 6.79
CA VAL A 59 7.94 12.61 8.10
C VAL A 59 8.57 13.50 9.16
N ASP A 60 7.74 14.16 9.94
CA ASP A 60 8.17 14.97 11.08
C ASP A 60 7.67 14.29 12.36
N VAL A 61 8.59 14.06 13.31
CA VAL A 61 8.29 13.48 14.62
C VAL A 61 8.45 14.56 15.67
N SER A 62 7.39 14.80 16.43
CA SER A 62 7.36 15.80 17.49
C SER A 62 6.87 15.21 18.81
N SER A 63 7.22 15.85 19.92
CA SER A 63 6.69 15.47 21.23
C SER A 63 5.20 15.81 21.30
N GLY A 64 4.35 14.84 21.54
CA GLY A 64 2.93 14.96 21.75
C GLY A 64 2.56 15.14 23.23
N LYS A 65 1.26 15.26 23.51
CA LYS A 65 0.77 15.40 24.90
C LYS A 65 0.94 14.15 25.75
N SER A 66 0.90 12.97 25.14
CA SER A 66 0.97 11.65 25.79
C SER A 66 2.12 10.77 25.28
N GLY A 67 3.01 11.31 24.43
CA GLY A 67 4.08 10.55 23.81
C GLY A 67 4.68 11.30 22.64
N SER A 68 4.58 10.78 21.43
CA SER A 68 5.02 11.43 20.20
C SER A 68 3.89 11.58 19.19
N ALA A 69 4.02 12.55 18.29
CA ALA A 69 3.15 12.72 17.15
C ALA A 69 3.97 12.60 15.86
N ILE A 70 3.54 11.73 14.98
CA ILE A 70 4.09 11.56 13.64
C ILE A 70 3.19 12.30 12.66
N GLU A 71 3.77 13.21 11.91
CA GLU A 71 3.12 13.92 10.82
C GLU A 71 3.77 13.52 9.50
N LEU A 72 2.96 13.00 8.59
CA LEU A 72 3.38 12.54 7.28
C LEU A 72 2.78 13.45 6.23
N THR A 73 3.65 14.17 5.51
CA THR A 73 3.27 15.08 4.42
C THR A 73 3.73 14.51 3.09
N VAL A 74 2.81 14.30 2.17
CA VAL A 74 3.14 13.84 0.81
C VAL A 74 3.67 15.03 0.01
N GLU A 75 4.96 14.98 -0.38
CA GLU A 75 5.61 16.04 -1.15
C GLU A 75 5.54 15.78 -2.65
N GLU A 76 5.82 14.56 -3.07
CA GLU A 76 5.84 14.18 -4.49
C GLU A 76 5.19 12.79 -4.67
N SER A 77 4.40 12.68 -5.73
CA SER A 77 3.71 11.44 -6.07
C SER A 77 4.01 11.09 -7.52
N ARG A 78 4.74 9.99 -7.74
CA ARG A 78 5.06 9.47 -9.07
C ARG A 78 4.30 8.19 -9.32
N HIS A 79 3.27 8.29 -10.15
CA HIS A 79 2.46 7.14 -10.52
C HIS A 79 2.72 6.70 -11.96
N SER A 80 2.81 5.40 -12.17
CA SER A 80 2.85 4.79 -13.48
C SER A 80 1.81 3.70 -13.63
N VAL A 81 1.18 3.62 -14.80
CA VAL A 81 0.26 2.53 -15.11
C VAL A 81 1.06 1.24 -15.28
N ASN A 82 0.68 0.19 -14.58
CA ASN A 82 1.24 -1.12 -14.79
C ASN A 82 0.75 -1.69 -16.14
N ARG A 83 1.46 -1.34 -17.22
CA ARG A 83 1.11 -1.74 -18.59
C ARG A 83 0.96 -3.25 -18.74
N SER A 84 1.80 -4.04 -18.06
CA SER A 84 1.71 -5.49 -18.11
C SER A 84 0.41 -6.02 -17.51
N ALA A 85 -0.06 -5.44 -16.39
CA ALA A 85 -1.34 -5.84 -15.79
C ALA A 85 -2.52 -5.50 -16.71
N VAL A 86 -2.48 -4.33 -17.37
CA VAL A 86 -3.52 -3.93 -18.34
C VAL A 86 -3.55 -4.87 -19.53
N VAL A 87 -2.40 -5.23 -20.08
CA VAL A 87 -2.28 -6.15 -21.23
C VAL A 87 -2.80 -7.54 -20.86
N VAL A 88 -2.36 -8.12 -19.75
CA VAL A 88 -2.83 -9.44 -19.29
C VAL A 88 -4.33 -9.43 -19.05
N LEU A 89 -4.87 -8.36 -18.52
CA LEU A 89 -6.28 -8.19 -18.22
C LEU A 89 -7.12 -8.10 -19.49
N LEU A 90 -6.69 -7.30 -20.46
CA LEU A 90 -7.38 -7.13 -21.74
C LEU A 90 -7.33 -8.41 -22.59
N PHE A 91 -6.17 -9.00 -22.77
CA PHE A 91 -6.03 -10.15 -23.65
C PHE A 91 -6.44 -11.46 -22.98
N GLY A 92 -6.11 -11.66 -21.70
CA GLY A 92 -6.49 -12.86 -20.96
C GLY A 92 -7.99 -12.93 -20.68
N GLY A 93 -8.57 -11.83 -20.22
CA GLY A 93 -10.01 -11.75 -19.94
C GLY A 93 -10.86 -11.85 -21.19
N MET A 94 -10.53 -11.11 -22.25
CA MET A 94 -11.25 -11.17 -23.54
C MET A 94 -11.10 -12.54 -24.21
N GLY A 95 -9.87 -13.07 -24.29
CA GLY A 95 -9.63 -14.36 -24.92
C GLY A 95 -10.33 -15.50 -24.21
N GLY A 96 -10.29 -15.52 -22.89
CA GLY A 96 -10.97 -16.53 -22.08
C GLY A 96 -12.48 -16.51 -22.23
N LEU A 97 -13.09 -15.33 -22.25
CA LEU A 97 -14.53 -15.19 -22.45
C LEU A 97 -14.96 -15.62 -23.86
N ILE A 98 -14.24 -15.21 -24.90
CA ILE A 98 -14.54 -15.62 -26.27
C ILE A 98 -14.49 -17.15 -26.40
N VAL A 99 -13.43 -17.78 -25.89
CA VAL A 99 -13.30 -19.24 -25.97
C VAL A 99 -14.37 -19.96 -25.16
N ALA A 100 -14.75 -19.47 -24.00
CA ALA A 100 -15.74 -20.10 -23.14
C ALA A 100 -17.16 -20.01 -23.69
N PHE A 101 -17.51 -18.91 -24.36
CA PHE A 101 -18.88 -18.67 -24.84
C PHE A 101 -19.12 -19.08 -26.29
N TRP A 102 -18.07 -19.22 -27.09
CA TRP A 102 -18.16 -19.58 -28.51
C TRP A 102 -19.04 -20.82 -28.82
N PRO A 103 -18.85 -21.97 -28.14
CA PRO A 103 -19.61 -23.19 -28.50
C PRO A 103 -21.07 -23.16 -28.06
N PHE A 104 -21.46 -22.30 -27.13
CA PHE A 104 -22.78 -22.36 -26.52
C PHE A 104 -23.81 -21.39 -27.13
N PHE A 105 -23.37 -20.30 -27.72
CA PHE A 105 -24.29 -19.22 -28.12
C PHE A 105 -23.91 -18.51 -29.43
N PRO A 106 -23.97 -19.19 -30.58
CA PRO A 106 -23.63 -18.55 -31.87
C PRO A 106 -24.55 -17.34 -32.21
N GLY A 107 -25.80 -17.33 -31.72
CA GLY A 107 -26.76 -16.22 -31.92
C GLY A 107 -26.50 -14.99 -31.02
N LEU A 108 -25.69 -15.11 -29.97
CA LEU A 108 -25.33 -14.02 -29.08
C LEU A 108 -24.04 -13.29 -29.46
N MET A 109 -23.45 -13.65 -30.60
CA MET A 109 -22.23 -13.03 -31.15
C MET A 109 -22.23 -11.48 -31.08
N PRO A 110 -23.31 -10.77 -31.48
CA PRO A 110 -23.31 -9.29 -31.44
C PRO A 110 -23.32 -8.71 -30.03
N LEU A 111 -23.71 -9.49 -29.00
CA LEU A 111 -23.70 -9.06 -27.60
C LEU A 111 -22.38 -9.33 -26.88
N LEU A 112 -21.52 -10.16 -27.46
CA LEU A 112 -20.25 -10.57 -26.89
C LEU A 112 -19.31 -9.38 -26.60
N PRO A 113 -19.15 -8.36 -27.47
CA PRO A 113 -18.34 -7.18 -27.16
C PRO A 113 -18.85 -6.41 -25.94
N VAL A 114 -20.17 -6.31 -25.80
CA VAL A 114 -20.76 -5.60 -24.64
C VAL A 114 -20.51 -6.36 -23.33
N ALA A 115 -20.68 -7.67 -23.34
CA ALA A 115 -20.41 -8.54 -22.18
C ALA A 115 -18.94 -8.48 -21.77
N VAL A 116 -18.03 -8.47 -22.74
CA VAL A 116 -16.59 -8.34 -22.49
C VAL A 116 -16.26 -7.00 -21.85
N VAL A 117 -16.79 -5.89 -22.38
CA VAL A 117 -16.55 -4.55 -21.81
C VAL A 117 -17.06 -4.48 -20.36
N LEU A 118 -18.25 -5.00 -20.08
CA LEU A 118 -18.82 -5.04 -18.74
C LEU A 118 -17.99 -5.92 -17.78
N ALA A 119 -17.53 -7.08 -18.22
CA ALA A 119 -16.68 -7.97 -17.42
C ALA A 119 -15.34 -7.33 -17.11
N VAL A 120 -14.71 -6.66 -18.08
CA VAL A 120 -13.47 -5.91 -17.87
C VAL A 120 -13.68 -4.76 -16.90
N ALA A 121 -14.75 -3.98 -17.06
CA ALA A 121 -15.08 -2.87 -16.16
C ALA A 121 -15.33 -3.36 -14.72
N ALA A 122 -16.09 -4.44 -14.54
CA ALA A 122 -16.34 -5.05 -13.24
C ALA A 122 -15.04 -5.56 -12.60
N TRP A 123 -14.19 -6.23 -13.37
CA TRP A 123 -12.89 -6.69 -12.90
C TRP A 123 -11.96 -5.54 -12.50
N LEU A 124 -11.91 -4.46 -13.29
CA LEU A 124 -11.13 -3.27 -12.96
C LEU A 124 -11.57 -2.65 -11.63
N LEU A 125 -12.89 -2.58 -11.41
CA LEU A 125 -13.46 -2.09 -10.15
C LEU A 125 -13.07 -2.97 -8.97
N VAL A 126 -13.11 -4.30 -9.13
CA VAL A 126 -12.72 -5.26 -8.09
C VAL A 126 -11.23 -5.13 -7.77
N VAL A 127 -10.37 -5.09 -8.80
CA VAL A 127 -8.92 -4.93 -8.61
C VAL A 127 -8.57 -3.58 -7.98
N ALA A 128 -9.27 -2.51 -8.38
CA ALA A 128 -9.09 -1.18 -7.80
C ALA A 128 -9.46 -1.15 -6.31
N ARG A 129 -10.47 -1.91 -5.91
CA ARG A 129 -10.91 -2.00 -4.50
C ARG A 129 -10.05 -2.91 -3.63
N LEU A 130 -9.50 -3.99 -4.20
CA LEU A 130 -8.72 -4.99 -3.45
C LEU A 130 -7.25 -4.62 -3.26
N ARG A 131 -6.72 -3.68 -4.05
CA ARG A 131 -5.32 -3.26 -3.98
C ARG A 131 -5.23 -1.74 -3.84
N SER A 132 -5.53 -1.27 -2.66
CA SER A 132 -5.25 0.12 -2.28
C SER A 132 -4.29 0.09 -1.09
N SER A 133 -3.10 0.62 -1.26
CA SER A 133 -2.19 0.93 -0.16
C SER A 133 -1.97 2.43 -0.16
N SER A 134 -2.25 3.05 0.96
CA SER A 134 -2.18 4.50 1.15
C SER A 134 -1.21 4.85 2.28
N PRO A 135 -0.75 6.10 2.36
CA PRO A 135 0.02 6.58 3.52
C PRO A 135 -0.70 6.37 4.86
N GLU A 136 -2.05 6.39 4.86
CA GLU A 136 -2.86 6.09 6.04
C GLU A 136 -2.70 4.63 6.49
N ASP A 137 -2.63 3.69 5.55
CA ASP A 137 -2.45 2.28 5.87
C ASP A 137 -1.07 2.01 6.45
N PHE A 138 -0.05 2.77 5.99
CA PHE A 138 1.28 2.75 6.58
C PHE A 138 1.26 3.25 8.04
N LEU A 139 0.60 4.36 8.32
CA LEU A 139 0.47 4.86 9.69
C LEU A 139 -0.30 3.91 10.61
N LYS A 140 -1.32 3.21 10.10
CA LYS A 140 -2.01 2.15 10.84
C LYS A 140 -1.06 1.00 11.19
N LEU A 141 -0.19 0.60 10.25
CA LEU A 141 0.82 -0.42 10.52
C LEU A 141 1.77 0.02 11.64
N VAL A 142 2.23 1.28 11.65
CA VAL A 142 3.07 1.82 12.74
C VAL A 142 2.37 1.70 14.09
N THR A 143 1.08 2.08 14.16
CA THR A 143 0.28 1.96 15.38
C THR A 143 0.07 0.50 15.80
N GLU A 144 -0.09 -0.41 14.83
CA GLU A 144 -0.25 -1.83 15.09
C GLU A 144 1.03 -2.45 15.67
N ILE A 145 2.20 -2.05 15.15
CA ILE A 145 3.50 -2.49 15.68
C ILE A 145 3.69 -1.96 17.11
N GLU A 146 3.35 -0.70 17.38
CA GLU A 146 3.42 -0.14 18.74
C GLU A 146 2.57 -0.93 19.73
N ASN A 147 1.34 -1.30 19.34
CA ASN A 147 0.40 -2.04 20.19
C ASN A 147 0.67 -3.55 20.24
N SER A 148 1.60 -4.06 19.42
CA SER A 148 1.95 -5.48 19.44
C SER A 148 2.78 -5.76 20.69
N PRO A 149 2.42 -6.77 21.51
CA PRO A 149 3.23 -7.13 22.66
C PRO A 149 4.65 -7.51 22.20
N PRO A 150 5.70 -7.08 22.90
CA PRO A 150 7.07 -7.43 22.55
C PRO A 150 7.16 -8.96 22.46
N ASN A 151 7.59 -9.45 21.30
CA ASN A 151 7.73 -10.89 21.02
C ASN A 151 8.74 -11.49 22.00
N GLY A 152 8.25 -12.06 23.10
CA GLY A 152 9.01 -12.70 24.14
C GLY A 152 9.61 -14.06 23.75
N ASN A 153 10.21 -14.17 22.57
CA ASN A 153 10.80 -15.40 22.06
C ASN A 153 12.28 -15.25 21.68
N ASN A 154 13.14 -14.84 22.62
CA ASN A 154 14.57 -15.05 22.47
C ASN A 154 15.27 -15.41 23.79
N GLU A 155 14.60 -16.13 24.72
CA GLU A 155 15.27 -16.77 25.85
C GLU A 155 14.94 -18.26 25.89
N GLN A 156 15.45 -19.02 24.91
CA GLN A 156 15.68 -20.45 25.03
C GLN A 156 17.02 -20.79 24.34
N GLY A 157 18.06 -20.11 24.75
CA GLY A 157 19.45 -20.58 24.59
C GLY A 157 19.74 -21.61 25.65
N GLY A 158 19.59 -22.89 25.34
CA GLY A 158 19.80 -24.01 26.23
C GLY A 158 21.19 -24.03 26.81
N THR A 159 21.24 -24.07 28.11
CA THR A 159 22.30 -24.71 28.88
C THR A 159 22.26 -26.22 28.59
N HIS A 160 23.26 -26.70 27.86
CA HIS A 160 23.65 -28.08 27.86
C HIS A 160 24.97 -28.18 28.67
N GLU A 161 24.87 -28.71 29.88
CA GLU A 161 25.95 -29.41 30.53
C GLU A 161 26.22 -30.74 29.81
#